data_5e1eba8ba87903517b878be27b110c72
#
_entry.id   5e1eba8ba87903517b878be27b110c72
#
_cell.length_a   1.000
_cell.length_b   1.000
_cell.length_c   1.000
_cell.angle_alpha   90.00
_cell.angle_beta   90.00
_cell.angle_gamma   90.00
#
_symmetry.space_group_name_H-M   'P 1'
#
loop_
_entity.id
_entity.type
_entity.pdbx_description
1 polymer ?
#
loop_
_entity_poly.entity_id
_entity_poly.type
_entity_poly.pdbx_seq_one_letter_code
_entity_poly.pdbx_strand_id
1 'polypeptide(L)'
;TNTKFEINKNILIIREQGVGDEILFSSIYNNLIKNNFSKTRIECDKRLLEIFNRSFNKNIFYPFGHYSSSNKTLQEFDNILYAGSLTRYFRNKESDFNIEPYIKTSGKLDKKFNSILKQFNDKKRIGISWKSVFNIFGSLKSLKLNNFSKLYNQDRIFINLQYGNTIEEINNFRESGRNIFSFDNVDLFDDFDSLISILKNLDVFVTVSNSTA
;
A
#
# COMPACT_ATOMS: atom_id res chain seq x y z
N THR A 1 -26.56 18.49 2.87
CA THR A 1 -25.90 19.81 2.70
C THR A 1 -24.61 19.58 1.95
N ASN A 2 -24.58 19.90 0.64
CA ASN A 2 -23.37 19.92 -0.19
C ASN A 2 -22.47 21.05 0.33
N THR A 3 -21.62 20.77 1.28
CA THR A 3 -20.50 21.66 1.60
C THR A 3 -19.51 21.55 0.45
N LYS A 4 -19.56 22.50 -0.48
CA LYS A 4 -18.51 22.65 -1.48
C LYS A 4 -17.21 22.92 -0.75
N PHE A 5 -16.16 22.21 -1.12
CA PHE A 5 -14.80 22.59 -0.72
C PHE A 5 -14.55 24.03 -1.15
N GLU A 6 -14.26 24.90 -0.20
CA GLU A 6 -13.90 26.28 -0.54
C GLU A 6 -12.46 26.31 -1.06
N ILE A 7 -12.30 26.75 -2.30
CA ILE A 7 -11.00 26.98 -2.95
C ILE A 7 -10.30 28.13 -2.21
N ASN A 8 -8.98 28.03 -2.01
CA ASN A 8 -8.08 29.00 -1.33
C ASN A 8 -7.99 28.93 0.21
N LYS A 9 -8.43 27.86 0.86
CA LYS A 9 -8.26 27.66 2.30
C LYS A 9 -7.10 26.75 2.62
N ASN A 10 -6.49 26.92 3.81
CA ASN A 10 -5.50 26.01 4.35
C ASN A 10 -6.20 24.74 4.80
N ILE A 11 -5.78 23.58 4.26
CA ILE A 11 -6.40 22.29 4.55
C ILE A 11 -5.36 21.33 5.10
N LEU A 12 -5.66 20.75 6.24
CA LEU A 12 -4.93 19.61 6.79
C LEU A 12 -5.75 18.35 6.57
N ILE A 13 -5.14 17.36 5.94
CA ILE A 13 -5.67 16.00 5.87
C ILE A 13 -4.90 15.14 6.87
N ILE A 14 -5.61 14.59 7.82
CA ILE A 14 -5.05 13.69 8.83
C ILE A 14 -5.29 12.24 8.39
N ARG A 15 -4.25 11.43 8.51
CA ARG A 15 -4.38 9.99 8.29
C ARG A 15 -5.37 9.37 9.28
N GLU A 16 -5.97 8.27 8.88
CA GLU A 16 -6.79 7.44 9.76
C GLU A 16 -6.60 5.96 9.43
N GLN A 17 -6.92 5.10 10.41
CA GLN A 17 -6.84 3.64 10.30
C GLN A 17 -5.41 3.12 10.04
N GLY A 18 -5.28 2.02 9.27
CA GLY A 18 -4.01 1.37 8.98
C GLY A 18 -3.36 1.88 7.69
N VAL A 19 -2.10 1.48 7.47
CA VAL A 19 -1.34 1.88 6.28
C VAL A 19 -1.99 1.45 4.96
N GLY A 20 -2.68 0.29 4.93
CA GLY A 20 -3.42 -0.16 3.75
C GLY A 20 -4.60 0.77 3.44
N ASP A 21 -5.31 1.24 4.45
CA ASP A 21 -6.41 2.21 4.30
C ASP A 21 -5.89 3.55 3.79
N GLU A 22 -4.71 3.99 4.26
CA GLU A 22 -4.08 5.20 3.74
C GLU A 22 -3.74 5.11 2.25
N ILE A 23 -3.21 3.95 1.81
CA ILE A 23 -2.96 3.71 0.38
C ILE A 23 -4.27 3.79 -0.39
N LEU A 24 -5.33 3.14 0.07
CA LEU A 24 -6.65 3.17 -0.56
C LEU A 24 -7.20 4.61 -0.67
N PHE A 25 -7.18 5.36 0.44
CA PHE A 25 -7.68 6.75 0.47
C PHE A 25 -6.83 7.68 -0.37
N SER A 26 -5.53 7.41 -0.53
CA SER A 26 -4.64 8.24 -1.36
C SER A 26 -5.03 8.27 -2.84
N SER A 27 -5.86 7.34 -3.32
CA SER A 27 -6.46 7.37 -4.66
C SER A 27 -7.21 8.67 -4.97
N ILE A 28 -7.61 9.42 -3.92
CA ILE A 28 -8.35 10.68 -4.01
C ILE A 28 -7.41 11.88 -4.13
N TYR A 29 -6.15 11.75 -3.71
CA TYR A 29 -5.25 12.91 -3.58
C TYR A 29 -4.99 13.63 -4.90
N ASN A 30 -5.00 12.95 -6.04
CA ASN A 30 -4.91 13.60 -7.35
C ASN A 30 -6.12 14.55 -7.60
N ASN A 31 -7.31 14.17 -7.15
CA ASN A 31 -8.50 15.04 -7.28
C ASN A 31 -8.35 16.26 -6.36
N LEU A 32 -7.87 16.06 -5.14
CA LEU A 32 -7.60 17.14 -4.19
C LEU A 32 -6.55 18.12 -4.74
N ILE A 33 -5.43 17.62 -5.25
CA ILE A 33 -4.31 18.40 -5.78
C ILE A 33 -4.74 19.21 -7.04
N LYS A 34 -5.51 18.61 -7.94
CA LYS A 34 -6.00 19.26 -9.16
C LYS A 34 -6.94 20.44 -8.87
N ASN A 35 -7.63 20.43 -7.75
CA ASN A 35 -8.51 21.52 -7.36
C ASN A 35 -7.77 22.76 -6.78
N ASN A 36 -6.45 22.86 -6.96
CA ASN A 36 -5.60 24.00 -6.61
C ASN A 36 -5.69 24.47 -5.14
N PHE A 37 -5.75 23.54 -4.21
CA PHE A 37 -5.64 23.86 -2.78
C PHE A 37 -4.23 24.38 -2.48
N SER A 38 -4.04 25.66 -2.49
CA SER A 38 -2.73 26.35 -2.43
C SER A 38 -1.92 26.02 -1.16
N LYS A 39 -2.59 25.53 -0.12
CA LYS A 39 -1.96 25.22 1.17
C LYS A 39 -2.51 23.89 1.75
N THR A 40 -2.57 22.86 0.94
CA THR A 40 -2.89 21.52 1.42
C THR A 40 -1.67 20.91 2.10
N ARG A 41 -1.88 20.32 3.27
CA ARG A 41 -0.93 19.47 3.98
C ARG A 41 -1.60 18.13 4.26
N ILE A 42 -0.85 17.05 4.08
CA ILE A 42 -1.38 15.69 4.26
C ILE A 42 -0.44 14.95 5.21
N GLU A 43 -0.95 14.49 6.33
CA GLU A 43 -0.22 13.60 7.22
C GLU A 43 -0.44 12.15 6.81
N CYS A 44 0.65 11.39 6.80
CA CYS A 44 0.66 9.97 6.44
C CYS A 44 1.60 9.16 7.33
N ASP A 45 1.51 7.83 7.25
CA ASP A 45 2.50 6.95 7.85
C ASP A 45 3.88 7.26 7.27
N LYS A 46 4.91 7.29 8.14
CA LYS A 46 6.28 7.60 7.74
C LYS A 46 6.81 6.69 6.63
N ARG A 47 6.34 5.44 6.55
CA ARG A 47 6.71 4.45 5.52
C ARG A 47 6.19 4.83 4.13
N LEU A 48 5.13 5.63 4.05
CA LEU A 48 4.51 6.07 2.80
C LEU A 48 5.02 7.43 2.30
N LEU A 49 5.77 8.15 3.10
CA LEU A 49 6.15 9.54 2.83
C LEU A 49 6.87 9.69 1.47
N GLU A 50 7.95 8.94 1.25
CA GLU A 50 8.71 8.96 0.01
C GLU A 50 7.89 8.48 -1.19
N ILE A 51 7.07 7.46 -0.97
CA ILE A 51 6.18 6.89 -1.97
C ILE A 51 5.17 7.93 -2.43
N PHE A 52 4.53 8.62 -1.51
CA PHE A 52 3.52 9.64 -1.83
C PHE A 52 4.14 10.88 -2.47
N ASN A 53 5.28 11.38 -1.95
CA ASN A 53 5.99 12.49 -2.58
C ASN A 53 6.34 12.19 -4.04
N ARG A 54 6.83 10.98 -4.32
CA ARG A 54 7.13 10.52 -5.68
C ARG A 54 5.88 10.32 -6.52
N SER A 55 4.83 9.72 -5.97
CA SER A 55 3.61 9.38 -6.70
C SER A 55 2.83 10.61 -7.12
N PHE A 56 2.71 11.58 -6.25
CA PHE A 56 1.92 12.79 -6.46
C PHE A 56 2.77 13.98 -6.92
N ASN A 57 4.11 13.82 -6.93
CA ASN A 57 5.06 14.87 -7.34
C ASN A 57 4.81 16.21 -6.61
N LYS A 58 4.59 16.15 -5.28
CA LYS A 58 4.30 17.30 -4.44
C LYS A 58 4.92 17.13 -3.06
N ASN A 59 5.50 18.19 -2.51
CA ASN A 59 6.05 18.25 -1.15
C ASN A 59 4.97 18.74 -0.16
N ILE A 60 3.86 18.01 -0.08
CA ILE A 60 2.72 18.33 0.79
C ILE A 60 2.45 17.24 1.83
N PHE A 61 3.25 16.17 1.81
CA PHE A 61 3.12 15.03 2.69
C PHE A 61 4.07 15.17 3.89
N TYR A 62 3.56 14.85 5.07
CA TYR A 62 4.26 14.98 6.34
C TYR A 62 4.02 13.73 7.19
N PRO A 63 4.96 13.35 8.07
CA PRO A 63 4.72 12.27 9.01
C PRO A 63 3.53 12.57 9.91
N PHE A 64 2.76 11.54 10.25
CA PHE A 64 1.64 11.66 11.20
C PHE A 64 2.11 12.31 12.51
N GLY A 65 1.34 13.25 13.01
CA GLY A 65 1.65 14.02 14.20
C GLY A 65 2.50 15.28 13.95
N HIS A 66 2.91 15.57 12.73
CA HIS A 66 3.68 16.78 12.43
C HIS A 66 2.89 18.06 12.74
N TYR A 67 1.63 18.10 12.35
CA TYR A 67 0.70 19.18 12.64
C TYR A 67 -0.33 18.80 13.70
N SER A 68 -0.84 17.56 13.65
CA SER A 68 -1.96 17.11 14.48
C SER A 68 -1.60 16.87 15.95
N SER A 69 -0.32 16.87 16.32
CA SER A 69 0.12 16.72 17.71
C SER A 69 -0.01 17.99 18.57
N SER A 70 -0.32 19.15 17.97
CA SER A 70 -0.39 20.42 18.67
C SER A 70 -1.60 21.24 18.29
N ASN A 71 -2.40 21.65 19.28
CA ASN A 71 -3.54 22.55 19.04
C ASN A 71 -3.12 23.88 18.42
N LYS A 72 -1.90 24.38 18.71
CA LYS A 72 -1.40 25.62 18.14
C LYS A 72 -1.21 25.52 16.63
N THR A 73 -0.65 24.41 16.14
CA THR A 73 -0.45 24.18 14.72
C THR A 73 -1.75 23.87 13.98
N LEU A 74 -2.72 23.25 14.66
CA LEU A 74 -4.04 23.01 14.09
C LEU A 74 -4.81 24.30 13.79
N GLN A 75 -4.60 25.37 14.58
CA GLN A 75 -5.24 26.67 14.35
C GLN A 75 -4.78 27.39 13.05
N GLU A 76 -3.70 26.92 12.42
CA GLU A 76 -3.22 27.45 11.14
C GLU A 76 -4.06 26.99 9.94
N PHE A 77 -4.96 26.00 10.15
CA PHE A 77 -5.78 25.39 9.11
C PHE A 77 -7.23 25.83 9.22
N ASP A 78 -7.79 26.24 8.10
CA ASP A 78 -9.22 26.57 8.00
C ASP A 78 -10.10 25.31 8.04
N ASN A 79 -9.60 24.21 7.50
CA ASN A 79 -10.28 22.92 7.46
C ASN A 79 -9.34 21.79 7.84
N ILE A 80 -9.83 20.93 8.72
CA ILE A 80 -9.14 19.71 9.13
C ILE A 80 -10.06 18.53 8.81
N LEU A 81 -9.57 17.57 8.04
CA LEU A 81 -10.35 16.44 7.58
C LEU A 81 -9.55 15.13 7.74
N TYR A 82 -10.24 14.05 8.00
CA TYR A 82 -9.66 12.73 7.91
C TYR A 82 -9.64 12.22 6.47
N ALA A 83 -8.63 11.44 6.12
CA ALA A 83 -8.40 11.00 4.74
C ALA A 83 -9.61 10.29 4.12
N GLY A 84 -10.26 9.38 4.83
CA GLY A 84 -11.45 8.67 4.37
C GLY A 84 -12.65 9.58 4.17
N SER A 85 -12.74 10.71 4.89
CA SER A 85 -13.81 11.69 4.73
C SER A 85 -13.80 12.39 3.37
N LEU A 86 -12.65 12.38 2.65
CA LEU A 86 -12.54 12.94 1.31
C LEU A 86 -13.44 12.23 0.28
N THR A 87 -13.77 10.97 0.51
CA THR A 87 -14.67 10.19 -0.36
C THR A 87 -15.99 10.90 -0.61
N ARG A 88 -16.55 11.59 0.42
CA ARG A 88 -17.79 12.36 0.35
C ARG A 88 -17.79 13.45 -0.72
N TYR A 89 -16.61 13.95 -1.06
CA TYR A 89 -16.46 15.07 -2.00
C TYR A 89 -16.07 14.62 -3.40
N PHE A 90 -15.38 13.48 -3.52
CA PHE A 90 -14.74 13.07 -4.76
C PHE A 90 -15.18 11.70 -5.29
N ARG A 91 -16.08 10.99 -4.60
CA ARG A 91 -16.54 9.65 -5.00
C ARG A 91 -18.05 9.54 -4.87
N ASN A 92 -18.78 10.30 -5.70
CA ASN A 92 -20.24 10.36 -5.64
C ASN A 92 -20.93 9.42 -6.65
N LYS A 93 -20.20 8.96 -7.66
CA LYS A 93 -20.68 8.05 -8.70
C LYS A 93 -19.54 7.15 -9.16
N GLU A 94 -19.86 6.04 -9.81
CA GLU A 94 -18.88 5.05 -10.26
C GLU A 94 -17.78 5.65 -11.17
N SER A 95 -18.14 6.54 -12.07
CA SER A 95 -17.18 7.22 -12.96
C SER A 95 -16.17 8.13 -12.25
N ASP A 96 -16.34 8.39 -10.95
CA ASP A 96 -15.37 9.16 -10.16
C ASP A 96 -14.19 8.30 -9.66
N PHE A 97 -14.30 6.96 -9.80
CA PHE A 97 -13.21 6.05 -9.44
C PHE A 97 -12.23 5.94 -10.61
N ASN A 98 -10.98 6.32 -10.35
CA ASN A 98 -9.91 6.13 -11.33
C ASN A 98 -9.43 4.67 -11.27
N ILE A 99 -9.39 4.02 -12.42
CA ILE A 99 -8.87 2.64 -12.58
C ILE A 99 -7.37 2.59 -12.83
N GLU A 100 -6.72 3.72 -13.12
CA GLU A 100 -5.29 3.77 -13.39
C GLU A 100 -4.47 3.71 -12.10
N PRO A 101 -3.35 2.95 -12.10
CA PRO A 101 -2.42 2.92 -10.98
C PRO A 101 -1.88 4.33 -10.67
N TYR A 102 -1.96 4.74 -9.43
CA TYR A 102 -1.54 6.07 -9.00
C TYR A 102 -0.28 6.06 -8.12
N ILE A 103 0.10 4.90 -7.57
CA ILE A 103 1.33 4.74 -6.81
C ILE A 103 2.51 4.49 -7.76
N LYS A 104 3.55 5.32 -7.65
CA LYS A 104 4.77 5.20 -8.44
C LYS A 104 5.86 4.48 -7.68
N THR A 105 6.42 3.48 -8.31
CA THR A 105 7.56 2.72 -7.79
C THR A 105 8.89 3.49 -7.94
N SER A 106 9.92 3.06 -7.23
CA SER A 106 11.30 3.52 -7.42
C SER A 106 11.94 2.80 -8.61
N GLY A 107 12.33 3.52 -9.64
CA GLY A 107 12.98 2.92 -10.81
C GLY A 107 14.28 2.15 -10.48
N LYS A 108 14.98 2.54 -9.40
CA LYS A 108 16.14 1.80 -8.89
C LYS A 108 15.74 0.44 -8.31
N LEU A 109 14.69 0.42 -7.47
CA LEU A 109 14.20 -0.82 -6.86
C LEU A 109 13.53 -1.72 -7.91
N ASP A 110 12.81 -1.16 -8.87
CA ASP A 110 12.24 -1.92 -9.98
C ASP A 110 13.32 -2.70 -10.73
N LYS A 111 14.43 -2.04 -11.08
CA LYS A 111 15.58 -2.70 -11.75
C LYS A 111 16.20 -3.78 -10.87
N LYS A 112 16.40 -3.51 -9.57
CA LYS A 112 16.92 -4.47 -8.59
C LYS A 112 16.07 -5.74 -8.56
N PHE A 113 14.77 -5.60 -8.31
CA PHE A 113 13.89 -6.76 -8.15
C PHE A 113 13.60 -7.46 -9.47
N ASN A 114 13.52 -6.74 -10.58
CA ASN A 114 13.47 -7.35 -11.90
C ASN A 114 14.70 -8.24 -12.15
N SER A 115 15.90 -7.77 -11.82
CA SER A 115 17.12 -8.56 -11.98
C SER A 115 17.12 -9.84 -11.14
N ILE A 116 16.65 -9.76 -9.88
CA ILE A 116 16.55 -10.93 -9.01
C ILE A 116 15.51 -11.92 -9.56
N LEU A 117 14.36 -11.44 -10.03
CA LEU A 117 13.28 -12.29 -10.49
C LEU A 117 13.48 -12.85 -11.90
N LYS A 118 14.48 -12.37 -12.66
CA LYS A 118 14.86 -12.91 -13.99
C LYS A 118 15.19 -14.40 -13.96
N GLN A 119 15.70 -14.93 -12.86
CA GLN A 119 15.94 -16.37 -12.71
C GLN A 119 14.69 -17.24 -12.88
N PHE A 120 13.51 -16.64 -12.85
CA PHE A 120 12.21 -17.30 -13.01
C PHE A 120 11.45 -16.86 -14.27
N ASN A 121 12.15 -16.40 -15.30
CA ASN A 121 11.51 -15.94 -16.54
C ASN A 121 10.76 -17.05 -17.31
N ASP A 122 11.12 -18.31 -17.07
CA ASP A 122 10.45 -19.50 -17.59
C ASP A 122 9.16 -19.85 -16.83
N LYS A 123 8.86 -19.16 -15.74
CA LYS A 123 7.74 -19.45 -14.84
C LYS A 123 6.85 -18.24 -14.63
N LYS A 124 5.57 -18.51 -14.37
CA LYS A 124 4.64 -17.48 -13.90
C LYS A 124 4.94 -17.12 -12.44
N ARG A 125 5.25 -15.86 -12.17
CA ARG A 125 5.60 -15.34 -10.84
C ARG A 125 4.34 -14.95 -10.10
N ILE A 126 3.97 -15.72 -9.09
CA ILE A 126 2.77 -15.51 -8.29
C ILE A 126 3.17 -15.05 -6.90
N GLY A 127 2.95 -13.78 -6.59
CA GLY A 127 3.08 -13.29 -5.21
C GLY A 127 1.97 -13.83 -4.34
N ILE A 128 2.31 -14.23 -3.12
CA ILE A 128 1.34 -14.72 -2.15
C ILE A 128 1.53 -14.11 -0.77
N SER A 129 0.42 -13.75 -0.13
CA SER A 129 0.34 -13.33 1.26
C SER A 129 -0.94 -13.90 1.87
N TRP A 130 -0.83 -14.59 3.02
CA TRP A 130 -1.90 -15.44 3.52
C TRP A 130 -2.37 -15.14 4.93
N LYS A 131 -1.73 -14.20 5.62
CA LYS A 131 -2.09 -13.84 7.00
C LYS A 131 -2.28 -12.34 7.16
N SER A 132 -3.17 -11.98 8.06
CA SER A 132 -3.26 -10.64 8.63
C SER A 132 -2.81 -10.69 10.08
N VAL A 133 -1.89 -9.81 10.49
CA VAL A 133 -1.42 -9.74 11.90
C VAL A 133 -2.27 -8.80 12.76
N PHE A 134 -3.39 -8.29 12.26
CA PHE A 134 -4.27 -7.44 13.05
C PHE A 134 -4.88 -8.21 14.22
N ASN A 135 -4.58 -7.80 15.45
CA ASN A 135 -4.80 -8.59 16.68
C ASN A 135 -6.26 -9.02 16.92
N ILE A 136 -7.26 -8.24 16.50
CA ILE A 136 -8.66 -8.52 16.82
C ILE A 136 -9.31 -9.46 15.80
N PHE A 137 -9.07 -9.23 14.50
CA PHE A 137 -9.73 -9.96 13.41
C PHE A 137 -8.75 -10.66 12.46
N GLY A 138 -7.45 -10.63 12.76
CA GLY A 138 -6.42 -11.19 11.89
C GLY A 138 -6.59 -12.69 11.66
N SER A 139 -6.92 -13.45 12.69
CA SER A 139 -7.17 -14.89 12.59
C SER A 139 -8.33 -15.24 11.66
N LEU A 140 -9.42 -14.44 11.67
CA LEU A 140 -10.58 -14.63 10.80
C LEU A 140 -10.29 -14.33 9.33
N LYS A 141 -9.27 -13.52 9.06
CA LYS A 141 -8.85 -13.14 7.72
C LYS A 141 -7.64 -13.94 7.22
N SER A 142 -7.10 -14.84 8.04
CA SER A 142 -5.88 -15.58 7.73
C SER A 142 -6.18 -16.98 7.21
N LEU A 143 -5.36 -17.39 6.24
CA LEU A 143 -5.30 -18.76 5.72
C LEU A 143 -3.96 -19.41 6.12
N LYS A 144 -3.80 -20.69 5.83
CA LYS A 144 -2.52 -21.37 5.88
C LYS A 144 -1.88 -21.36 4.50
N LEU A 145 -0.55 -21.28 4.40
CA LEU A 145 0.16 -21.32 3.12
C LEU A 145 -0.27 -22.54 2.26
N ASN A 146 -0.52 -23.69 2.90
CA ASN A 146 -0.96 -24.90 2.20
C ASN A 146 -2.34 -24.79 1.51
N ASN A 147 -3.18 -23.83 1.88
CA ASN A 147 -4.44 -23.58 1.17
C ASN A 147 -4.22 -23.12 -0.28
N PHE A 148 -3.04 -22.58 -0.57
CA PHE A 148 -2.64 -22.14 -1.92
C PHE A 148 -2.03 -23.26 -2.77
N SER A 149 -1.87 -24.47 -2.22
CA SER A 149 -1.24 -25.59 -2.92
C SER A 149 -1.89 -25.95 -4.24
N LYS A 150 -3.21 -25.76 -4.39
CA LYS A 150 -3.95 -26.00 -5.63
C LYS A 150 -3.59 -25.02 -6.76
N LEU A 151 -3.01 -23.85 -6.42
CA LEU A 151 -2.55 -22.85 -7.40
C LEU A 151 -1.14 -23.17 -7.89
N TYR A 152 -0.42 -24.08 -7.23
CA TYR A 152 0.94 -24.44 -7.58
C TYR A 152 0.98 -25.49 -8.70
N ASN A 153 1.88 -25.29 -9.66
CA ASN A 153 2.34 -26.29 -10.62
C ASN A 153 3.79 -25.98 -11.03
N GLN A 154 4.38 -26.80 -11.92
CA GLN A 154 5.78 -26.66 -12.33
C GLN A 154 6.06 -25.39 -13.15
N ASP A 155 5.05 -24.83 -13.83
CA ASP A 155 5.16 -23.61 -14.62
C ASP A 155 5.01 -22.33 -13.79
N ARG A 156 4.92 -22.47 -12.47
CA ARG A 156 4.71 -21.37 -11.52
C ARG A 156 5.76 -21.34 -10.45
N ILE A 157 6.13 -20.15 -10.06
CA ILE A 157 6.93 -19.90 -8.85
C ILE A 157 6.14 -19.02 -7.89
N PHE A 158 6.03 -19.46 -6.64
CA PHE A 158 5.47 -18.60 -5.61
C PHE A 158 6.54 -17.66 -5.06
N ILE A 159 6.18 -16.39 -4.92
CA ILE A 159 7.01 -15.36 -4.32
C ILE A 159 6.36 -14.98 -2.99
N ASN A 160 7.09 -15.21 -1.90
CA ASN A 160 6.63 -14.90 -0.55
C ASN A 160 6.57 -13.39 -0.35
N LEU A 161 5.36 -12.87 -0.10
CA LEU A 161 5.10 -11.48 0.30
C LEU A 161 4.40 -11.40 1.66
N GLN A 162 4.44 -12.49 2.42
CA GLN A 162 3.91 -12.51 3.77
C GLN A 162 4.93 -11.95 4.76
N TYR A 163 4.58 -10.87 5.43
CA TYR A 163 5.35 -10.32 6.54
C TYR A 163 5.16 -11.13 7.83
N GLY A 164 6.08 -10.96 8.77
CA GLY A 164 6.13 -11.70 10.03
C GLY A 164 6.86 -13.03 9.91
N ASN A 165 6.81 -13.84 10.96
CA ASN A 165 7.51 -15.13 10.96
C ASN A 165 6.74 -16.19 10.14
N THR A 166 7.34 -16.63 9.05
CA THR A 166 6.77 -17.60 8.10
C THR A 166 7.68 -18.80 7.85
N ILE A 167 8.81 -18.89 8.54
CA ILE A 167 9.88 -19.87 8.26
C ILE A 167 9.34 -21.31 8.29
N GLU A 168 8.62 -21.68 9.33
CA GLU A 168 8.09 -23.04 9.48
C GLU A 168 7.10 -23.38 8.35
N GLU A 169 6.16 -22.49 8.02
CA GLU A 169 5.19 -22.74 6.96
C GLU A 169 5.85 -22.86 5.58
N ILE A 170 6.87 -22.04 5.33
CA ILE A 170 7.64 -22.07 4.08
C ILE A 170 8.43 -23.37 3.97
N ASN A 171 9.08 -23.81 5.05
CA ASN A 171 9.82 -25.08 5.07
C ASN A 171 8.90 -26.28 4.82
N ASN A 172 7.78 -26.36 5.53
CA ASN A 172 6.77 -27.41 5.32
C ASN A 172 6.22 -27.42 3.88
N PHE A 173 6.06 -26.24 3.29
CA PHE A 173 5.60 -26.12 1.89
C PHE A 173 6.66 -26.63 0.91
N ARG A 174 7.94 -26.35 1.15
CA ARG A 174 9.07 -26.82 0.35
C ARG A 174 9.26 -28.33 0.49
N GLU A 175 9.17 -28.88 1.70
CA GLU A 175 9.25 -30.33 1.99
C GLU A 175 8.14 -31.12 1.29
N SER A 176 7.00 -30.49 1.01
CA SER A 176 5.92 -31.07 0.19
C SER A 176 6.18 -31.04 -1.33
N GLY A 177 7.42 -30.75 -1.75
CA GLY A 177 7.83 -30.75 -3.16
C GLY A 177 7.43 -29.47 -3.94
N ARG A 178 7.10 -28.39 -3.25
CA ARG A 178 6.68 -27.11 -3.85
C ARG A 178 7.70 -26.01 -3.65
N ASN A 179 7.89 -25.18 -4.66
CA ASN A 179 8.87 -24.09 -4.59
C ASN A 179 8.20 -22.75 -4.26
N ILE A 180 8.79 -22.07 -3.28
CA ILE A 180 8.47 -20.70 -2.92
C ILE A 180 9.78 -19.93 -2.72
N PHE A 181 9.89 -18.79 -3.38
CA PHE A 181 11.03 -17.89 -3.26
C PHE A 181 10.74 -16.83 -2.19
N SER A 182 11.73 -16.55 -1.36
CA SER A 182 11.68 -15.47 -0.37
C SER A 182 12.88 -14.54 -0.57
N PHE A 183 12.68 -13.26 -0.34
CA PHE A 183 13.78 -12.28 -0.32
C PHE A 183 14.42 -12.23 1.07
N ASP A 184 15.72 -12.49 1.17
CA ASP A 184 16.43 -12.58 2.46
C ASP A 184 16.63 -11.22 3.15
N ASN A 185 16.65 -10.12 2.39
CA ASN A 185 17.01 -8.79 2.90
C ASN A 185 15.92 -7.75 2.55
N VAL A 186 14.65 -8.12 2.64
CA VAL A 186 13.52 -7.21 2.43
C VAL A 186 12.61 -7.28 3.65
N ASP A 187 12.44 -6.15 4.31
CA ASP A 187 11.44 -6.01 5.36
C ASP A 187 10.06 -5.77 4.74
N LEU A 188 9.29 -6.86 4.57
CA LEU A 188 7.94 -6.79 3.98
C LEU A 188 6.91 -6.06 4.87
N PHE A 189 7.29 -5.69 6.11
CA PHE A 189 6.42 -4.97 7.03
C PHE A 189 6.67 -3.46 7.01
N ASP A 190 7.92 -3.03 6.95
CA ASP A 190 8.29 -1.62 7.01
C ASP A 190 8.79 -1.04 5.69
N ASP A 191 9.38 -1.84 4.78
CA ASP A 191 9.88 -1.36 3.49
C ASP A 191 8.81 -1.49 2.38
N PHE A 192 7.82 -0.61 2.43
CA PHE A 192 6.76 -0.54 1.42
C PHE A 192 7.29 -0.19 0.01
N ASP A 193 8.40 0.52 -0.10
CA ASP A 193 8.96 0.89 -1.40
C ASP A 193 9.51 -0.34 -2.13
N SER A 194 10.22 -1.22 -1.42
CA SER A 194 10.61 -2.53 -1.93
C SER A 194 9.40 -3.41 -2.24
N LEU A 195 8.41 -3.45 -1.35
CA LEU A 195 7.20 -4.26 -1.54
C LEU A 195 6.45 -3.90 -2.82
N ILE A 196 6.18 -2.61 -3.07
CA ILE A 196 5.48 -2.17 -4.29
C ILE A 196 6.32 -2.45 -5.55
N SER A 197 7.63 -2.29 -5.46
CA SER A 197 8.53 -2.61 -6.58
C SER A 197 8.59 -4.10 -6.88
N ILE A 198 8.49 -4.97 -5.88
CA ILE A 198 8.33 -6.42 -6.07
C ILE A 198 6.99 -6.72 -6.73
N LEU A 199 5.88 -6.20 -6.18
CA LEU A 199 4.53 -6.40 -6.71
C LEU A 199 4.44 -6.05 -8.20
N LYS A 200 5.05 -4.97 -8.62
CA LYS A 200 5.11 -4.54 -10.03
C LYS A 200 5.80 -5.56 -10.95
N ASN A 201 6.70 -6.36 -10.41
CA ASN A 201 7.47 -7.37 -11.16
C ASN A 201 6.84 -8.78 -11.13
N LEU A 202 5.62 -8.90 -10.62
CA LEU A 202 4.87 -10.16 -10.59
C LEU A 202 3.86 -10.24 -11.74
N ASP A 203 3.48 -11.46 -12.09
CA ASP A 203 2.40 -11.69 -13.08
C ASP A 203 1.03 -11.73 -12.41
N VAL A 204 0.97 -12.19 -11.16
CA VAL A 204 -0.27 -12.30 -10.36
C VAL A 204 0.07 -12.10 -8.89
N PHE A 205 -0.83 -11.47 -8.14
CA PHE A 205 -0.78 -11.44 -6.68
C PHE A 205 -2.06 -12.05 -6.10
N VAL A 206 -1.91 -13.01 -5.20
CA VAL A 206 -3.02 -13.67 -4.50
C VAL A 206 -2.85 -13.49 -3.00
N THR A 207 -3.83 -12.90 -2.37
CA THR A 207 -3.72 -12.49 -0.96
C THR A 207 -5.03 -12.61 -0.22
N VAL A 208 -4.94 -12.57 1.11
CA VAL A 208 -6.06 -12.26 2.01
C VAL A 208 -6.13 -10.75 2.23
N SER A 209 -7.19 -10.26 2.89
CA SER A 209 -7.32 -8.84 3.24
C SER A 209 -6.26 -8.45 4.28
N ASN A 210 -5.17 -7.85 3.82
CA ASN A 210 -4.09 -7.29 4.61
C ASN A 210 -3.49 -6.04 3.92
N SER A 211 -2.46 -5.43 4.50
CA SER A 211 -1.85 -4.21 3.98
C SER A 211 -1.06 -4.38 2.67
N THR A 212 -0.79 -5.62 2.23
CA THR A 212 -0.13 -5.91 0.96
C THR A 212 -1.12 -5.96 -0.21
N ALA A 213 -2.41 -6.10 0.07
CA ALA A 213 -3.51 -6.25 -0.90
C ALA A 213 -3.76 -5.04 -1.81
#